data_65a99cc4b01c7e3bd4dc1c28f9761ca4
#
_entry.id   65a99cc4b01c7e3bd4dc1c28f9761ca4
#
_cell.length_a   1.000
_cell.length_b   1.000
_cell.length_c   1.000
_cell.angle_alpha   90.00
_cell.angle_beta   90.00
_cell.angle_gamma   90.00
#
_symmetry.space_group_name_H-M   'P 1'
#
loop_
_entity.id
_entity.type
_entity.pdbx_description
1 polymer ?
#
loop_
_entity_poly.entity_id
_entity_poly.type
_entity_poly.pdbx_seq_one_letter_code
_entity_poly.pdbx_strand_id
1 'polypeptide(L)'
;MEAQQDLDFLTLSIMVGVIFLLAGTIKGTLGVGLPTTSVSVMALFLPPKIAIALVVFPILVTNFRQFFNAPNRKTVAKSFRYMGIAIFITLALTTIFTARLESEQIRMVIGFAIILFCLTSYAFPNYHLPTRGDSFFQLFFGSLSGVMGGLTSIWAPPLVIYLIGKNADRETFITAAGFLFSVGSIPLLIGFWANGMLSLDLGMLSMLCIIP
;
A
#
# COMPACT_ATOMS: atom_id res chain seq x y z
N MET A 1 5.25 -12.61 -27.69
CA MET A 1 6.12 -12.28 -26.56
C MET A 1 7.16 -11.18 -26.87
N GLU A 2 7.35 -10.83 -28.11
CA GLU A 2 8.31 -9.77 -28.52
C GLU A 2 7.75 -8.34 -28.52
N ALA A 3 6.45 -8.16 -28.60
CA ALA A 3 5.83 -6.82 -28.61
C ALA A 3 5.88 -6.06 -27.25
N GLN A 4 6.40 -6.66 -26.20
CA GLN A 4 6.53 -6.04 -24.87
C GLN A 4 7.93 -5.44 -24.62
N GLN A 5 8.90 -5.65 -25.52
CA GLN A 5 10.27 -5.21 -25.32
C GLN A 5 10.61 -3.85 -25.95
N ASP A 6 9.77 -3.31 -26.81
CA ASP A 6 10.07 -2.09 -27.58
C ASP A 6 9.25 -0.85 -27.15
N LEU A 7 8.72 -0.81 -25.93
CA LEU A 7 8.27 0.47 -25.37
C LEU A 7 9.52 1.32 -25.13
N ASP A 8 9.71 2.33 -25.98
CA ASP A 8 10.77 3.31 -25.83
C ASP A 8 10.79 3.82 -24.37
N PHE A 9 11.98 3.89 -23.77
CA PHE A 9 12.19 4.31 -22.37
C PHE A 9 11.43 5.61 -22.03
N LEU A 10 11.35 6.53 -23.00
CA LEU A 10 10.62 7.78 -22.87
C LEU A 10 9.11 7.52 -22.69
N THR A 11 8.53 6.66 -23.54
CA THR A 11 7.09 6.30 -23.47
C THR A 11 6.76 5.65 -22.13
N LEU A 12 7.60 4.72 -21.68
CA LEU A 12 7.44 4.07 -20.38
C LEU A 12 7.51 5.05 -19.22
N SER A 13 8.48 5.98 -19.25
CA SER A 13 8.66 7.01 -18.24
C SER A 13 7.45 7.95 -18.17
N ILE A 14 6.90 8.35 -19.32
CA ILE A 14 5.70 9.18 -19.41
C ILE A 14 4.49 8.41 -18.83
N MET A 15 4.30 7.16 -19.21
CA MET A 15 3.19 6.33 -18.70
C MET A 15 3.25 6.19 -17.18
N VAL A 16 4.42 5.87 -16.63
CA VAL A 16 4.63 5.77 -15.17
C VAL A 16 4.36 7.12 -14.50
N GLY A 17 4.85 8.22 -15.05
CA GLY A 17 4.60 9.56 -14.54
C GLY A 17 3.11 9.91 -14.49
N VAL A 18 2.35 9.65 -15.56
CA VAL A 18 0.90 9.86 -15.61
C VAL A 18 0.17 9.00 -14.56
N ILE A 19 0.58 7.75 -14.41
CA ILE A 19 -0.01 6.86 -13.39
C ILE A 19 0.22 7.40 -11.98
N PHE A 20 1.44 7.84 -11.67
CA PHE A 20 1.71 8.42 -10.35
C PHE A 20 0.99 9.75 -10.13
N LEU A 21 0.82 10.58 -11.17
CA LEU A 21 0.02 11.80 -11.10
C LEU A 21 -1.45 11.48 -10.74
N LEU A 22 -2.05 10.51 -11.43
CA LEU A 22 -3.42 10.05 -11.15
C LEU A 22 -3.53 9.44 -9.76
N ALA A 23 -2.62 8.54 -9.40
CA ALA A 23 -2.59 7.89 -8.10
C ALA A 23 -2.36 8.89 -6.94
N GLY A 24 -1.50 9.88 -7.17
CA GLY A 24 -1.25 10.99 -6.25
C GLY A 24 -2.48 11.88 -6.05
N THR A 25 -3.21 12.18 -7.12
CA THR A 25 -4.48 12.93 -7.07
C THR A 25 -5.53 12.17 -6.26
N ILE A 26 -5.70 10.86 -6.50
CA ILE A 26 -6.61 10.01 -5.73
C ILE A 26 -6.20 10.00 -4.25
N LYS A 27 -4.92 9.80 -3.97
CA LYS A 27 -4.41 9.83 -2.59
C LYS A 27 -4.60 11.19 -1.93
N GLY A 28 -4.37 12.28 -2.63
CA GLY A 28 -4.55 13.64 -2.12
C GLY A 28 -5.98 13.95 -1.71
N THR A 29 -6.96 13.40 -2.41
CA THR A 29 -8.38 13.58 -2.12
C THR A 29 -8.92 12.64 -1.05
N LEU A 30 -8.53 11.35 -1.10
CA LEU A 30 -9.06 10.29 -0.26
C LEU A 30 -8.16 9.95 0.95
N GLY A 31 -6.91 10.38 0.94
CA GLY A 31 -5.91 10.03 1.96
C GLY A 31 -5.29 8.63 1.78
N VAL A 32 -5.80 7.84 0.83
CA VAL A 32 -5.36 6.48 0.49
C VAL A 32 -5.42 6.26 -1.03
N GLY A 33 -4.90 5.13 -1.51
CA GLY A 33 -5.11 4.70 -2.91
C GLY A 33 -3.87 4.78 -3.81
N LEU A 34 -2.79 5.48 -3.41
CA LEU A 34 -1.60 5.60 -4.25
C LEU A 34 -1.06 4.22 -4.67
N PRO A 35 -0.69 3.29 -3.77
CA PRO A 35 -0.17 2.00 -4.20
C PRO A 35 -1.24 1.15 -4.90
N THR A 36 -2.48 1.19 -4.45
CA THR A 36 -3.56 0.42 -5.05
C THR A 36 -3.74 0.80 -6.51
N THR A 37 -3.78 2.09 -6.83
CA THR A 37 -3.94 2.57 -8.21
C THR A 37 -2.68 2.33 -9.03
N SER A 38 -1.51 2.75 -8.54
CA SER A 38 -0.29 2.69 -9.33
C SER A 38 0.17 1.25 -9.58
N VAL A 39 0.19 0.38 -8.55
CA VAL A 39 0.60 -1.02 -8.72
C VAL A 39 -0.37 -1.76 -9.64
N SER A 40 -1.68 -1.58 -9.46
CA SER A 40 -2.67 -2.28 -10.27
C SER A 40 -2.55 -1.95 -11.76
N VAL A 41 -2.38 -0.66 -12.08
CA VAL A 41 -2.24 -0.24 -13.48
C VAL A 41 -0.86 -0.62 -14.03
N MET A 42 0.22 -0.41 -13.29
CA MET A 42 1.56 -0.78 -13.75
C MET A 42 1.74 -2.28 -13.96
N ALA A 43 1.10 -3.13 -13.15
CA ALA A 43 1.19 -4.59 -13.28
C ALA A 43 0.56 -5.14 -14.58
N LEU A 44 -0.19 -4.31 -15.34
CA LEU A 44 -0.73 -4.68 -16.65
C LEU A 44 0.35 -4.70 -17.74
N PHE A 45 1.40 -3.88 -17.61
CA PHE A 45 2.44 -3.73 -18.64
C PHE A 45 3.87 -3.83 -18.11
N LEU A 46 4.08 -3.75 -16.80
CA LEU A 46 5.37 -4.00 -16.16
C LEU A 46 5.39 -5.35 -15.43
N PRO A 47 6.58 -5.96 -15.28
CA PRO A 47 6.73 -7.07 -14.35
C PRO A 47 6.23 -6.68 -12.95
N PRO A 48 5.37 -7.46 -12.31
CA PRO A 48 4.78 -7.11 -11.01
C PRO A 48 5.82 -6.74 -9.94
N LYS A 49 6.98 -7.39 -9.92
CA LYS A 49 8.08 -7.06 -8.99
C LYS A 49 8.59 -5.64 -9.18
N ILE A 50 8.68 -5.15 -10.42
CA ILE A 50 9.07 -3.77 -10.71
C ILE A 50 7.96 -2.80 -10.26
N ALA A 51 6.70 -3.11 -10.58
CA ALA A 51 5.57 -2.28 -10.20
C ALA A 51 5.48 -2.09 -8.67
N ILE A 52 5.64 -3.17 -7.88
CA ILE A 52 5.62 -3.08 -6.42
C ILE A 52 6.84 -2.40 -5.82
N ALA A 53 8.00 -2.46 -6.48
CA ALA A 53 9.22 -1.78 -6.04
C ALA A 53 9.16 -0.26 -6.28
N LEU A 54 8.61 0.17 -7.42
CA LEU A 54 8.52 1.59 -7.78
C LEU A 54 7.66 2.43 -6.82
N VAL A 55 6.72 1.83 -6.12
CA VAL A 55 5.83 2.57 -5.19
C VAL A 55 6.41 2.75 -3.78
N VAL A 56 7.54 2.11 -3.46
CA VAL A 56 8.07 2.07 -2.08
C VAL A 56 8.39 3.47 -1.54
N PHE A 57 9.19 4.26 -2.27
CA PHE A 57 9.52 5.62 -1.82
C PHE A 57 8.34 6.58 -1.89
N PRO A 58 7.50 6.61 -2.95
CA PRO A 58 6.26 7.39 -2.93
C PRO A 58 5.35 7.09 -1.75
N ILE A 59 5.17 5.79 -1.38
CA ILE A 59 4.40 5.41 -0.20
C ILE A 59 5.05 5.98 1.07
N LEU A 60 6.34 5.75 1.25
CA LEU A 60 7.07 6.20 2.43
C LEU A 60 6.90 7.72 2.61
N VAL A 61 7.35 8.50 1.65
CA VAL A 61 7.42 9.96 1.75
C VAL A 61 6.03 10.58 1.91
N THR A 62 5.07 10.19 1.09
CA THR A 62 3.73 10.79 1.12
C THR A 62 2.98 10.47 2.41
N ASN A 63 3.12 9.25 2.96
CA ASN A 63 2.44 8.87 4.19
C ASN A 63 3.11 9.45 5.44
N PHE A 64 4.44 9.53 5.48
CA PHE A 64 5.14 10.26 6.53
C PHE A 64 4.69 11.72 6.57
N ARG A 65 4.68 12.41 5.43
CA ARG A 65 4.19 13.80 5.35
C ARG A 65 2.74 13.90 5.83
N GLN A 66 1.87 13.00 5.38
CA GLN A 66 0.45 12.95 5.77
C GLN A 66 0.30 12.79 7.30
N PHE A 67 1.02 11.86 7.91
CA PHE A 67 0.95 11.59 9.35
C PHE A 67 1.55 12.73 10.18
N PHE A 68 2.76 13.19 9.84
CA PHE A 68 3.45 14.19 10.64
C PHE A 68 2.81 15.58 10.59
N ASN A 69 2.08 15.90 9.52
CA ASN A 69 1.34 17.16 9.41
C ASN A 69 -0.03 17.12 10.10
N ALA A 70 -0.50 15.95 10.53
CA ALA A 70 -1.80 15.84 11.20
C ALA A 70 -1.73 16.34 12.66
N PRO A 71 -2.69 17.18 13.10
CA PRO A 71 -2.71 17.73 14.47
C PRO A 71 -2.98 16.67 15.53
N ASN A 72 -3.81 15.67 15.22
CA ASN A 72 -4.25 14.60 16.11
C ASN A 72 -3.34 13.35 16.09
N ARG A 73 -2.16 13.41 15.44
CA ARG A 73 -1.27 12.26 15.17
C ARG A 73 -0.94 11.40 16.38
N LYS A 74 -0.67 12.02 17.55
CA LYS A 74 -0.30 11.26 18.77
C LYS A 74 -1.46 10.43 19.30
N THR A 75 -2.66 11.01 19.32
CA THR A 75 -3.88 10.33 19.77
C THR A 75 -4.22 9.18 18.83
N VAL A 76 -4.18 9.43 17.52
CA VAL A 76 -4.45 8.42 16.50
C VAL A 76 -3.42 7.29 16.54
N ALA A 77 -2.13 7.59 16.62
CA ALA A 77 -1.09 6.55 16.75
C ALA A 77 -1.29 5.67 17.99
N LYS A 78 -1.68 6.26 19.12
CA LYS A 78 -2.00 5.51 20.35
C LYS A 78 -3.24 4.64 20.17
N SER A 79 -4.29 5.13 19.52
CA SER A 79 -5.52 4.41 19.27
C SER A 79 -5.35 3.21 18.34
N PHE A 80 -4.54 3.33 17.30
CA PHE A 80 -4.32 2.29 16.28
C PHE A 80 -3.00 1.53 16.45
N ARG A 81 -2.38 1.58 17.62
CA ARG A 81 -1.06 0.97 17.88
C ARG A 81 -1.00 -0.53 17.62
N TYR A 82 -2.03 -1.27 18.00
CA TYR A 82 -2.05 -2.73 17.81
C TYR A 82 -2.14 -3.09 16.32
N MET A 83 -2.89 -2.32 15.55
CA MET A 83 -2.96 -2.47 14.10
C MET A 83 -1.60 -2.15 13.45
N GLY A 84 -0.93 -1.08 13.89
CA GLY A 84 0.42 -0.73 13.43
C GLY A 84 1.44 -1.83 13.72
N ILE A 85 1.44 -2.38 14.93
CA ILE A 85 2.33 -3.50 15.32
C ILE A 85 2.05 -4.74 14.44
N ALA A 86 0.78 -5.09 14.23
CA ALA A 86 0.41 -6.23 13.41
C ALA A 86 0.86 -6.04 11.95
N ILE A 87 0.60 -4.86 11.36
CA ILE A 87 1.07 -4.53 10.01
C ILE A 87 2.60 -4.66 9.93
N PHE A 88 3.33 -4.06 10.87
CA PHE A 88 4.79 -4.06 10.87
C PHE A 88 5.34 -5.49 10.86
N ILE A 89 4.88 -6.33 11.79
CA ILE A 89 5.37 -7.70 11.95
C ILE A 89 5.00 -8.56 10.73
N THR A 90 3.73 -8.57 10.34
CA THR A 90 3.26 -9.46 9.27
C THR A 90 3.79 -9.03 7.91
N LEU A 91 3.94 -7.72 7.67
CA LEU A 91 4.54 -7.21 6.45
C LEU A 91 6.04 -7.55 6.39
N ALA A 92 6.80 -7.38 7.49
CA ALA A 92 8.19 -7.78 7.56
C ALA A 92 8.40 -9.27 7.25
N LEU A 93 7.53 -10.13 7.78
CA LEU A 93 7.59 -11.56 7.52
C LEU A 93 7.25 -11.90 6.07
N THR A 94 6.22 -11.28 5.50
CA THR A 94 5.76 -11.61 4.14
C THR A 94 6.66 -11.08 3.05
N THR A 95 7.35 -9.96 3.24
CA THR A 95 8.34 -9.46 2.25
C THR A 95 9.48 -10.45 1.99
N ILE A 96 9.82 -11.29 2.97
CA ILE A 96 10.85 -12.34 2.80
C ILE A 96 10.38 -13.37 1.76
N PHE A 97 9.09 -13.69 1.74
CA PHE A 97 8.53 -14.66 0.81
C PHE A 97 8.30 -14.07 -0.58
N THR A 98 7.99 -12.77 -0.67
CA THR A 98 7.68 -12.10 -1.94
C THR A 98 8.79 -12.20 -2.96
N ALA A 99 10.04 -12.12 -2.53
CA ALA A 99 11.19 -12.27 -3.41
C ALA A 99 11.27 -13.65 -4.09
N ARG A 100 10.72 -14.69 -3.43
CA ARG A 100 10.71 -16.07 -3.93
C ARG A 100 9.53 -16.38 -4.84
N LEU A 101 8.50 -15.53 -4.86
CA LEU A 101 7.33 -15.71 -5.70
C LEU A 101 7.65 -15.41 -7.16
N GLU A 102 7.01 -16.14 -8.06
CA GLU A 102 7.01 -15.85 -9.48
C GLU A 102 6.12 -14.64 -9.78
N SER A 103 6.43 -13.92 -10.86
CA SER A 103 5.67 -12.74 -11.27
C SER A 103 4.18 -13.03 -11.47
N GLU A 104 3.84 -14.22 -11.98
CA GLU A 104 2.45 -14.62 -12.18
C GLU A 104 1.70 -14.84 -10.86
N GLN A 105 2.36 -15.41 -9.86
CA GLN A 105 1.79 -15.57 -8.52
C GLN A 105 1.50 -14.22 -7.88
N ILE A 106 2.44 -13.26 -7.99
CA ILE A 106 2.24 -11.90 -7.49
C ILE A 106 1.06 -11.23 -8.21
N ARG A 107 0.95 -11.40 -9.53
CA ARG A 107 -0.15 -10.85 -10.33
C ARG A 107 -1.51 -11.41 -9.88
N MET A 108 -1.59 -12.72 -9.65
CA MET A 108 -2.80 -13.36 -9.12
C MET A 108 -3.18 -12.82 -7.74
N VAL A 109 -2.21 -12.64 -6.85
CA VAL A 109 -2.47 -12.09 -5.50
C VAL A 109 -2.94 -10.64 -5.59
N ILE A 110 -2.36 -9.82 -6.46
CA ILE A 110 -2.82 -8.44 -6.71
C ILE A 110 -4.26 -8.45 -7.20
N GLY A 111 -4.58 -9.25 -8.21
CA GLY A 111 -5.93 -9.38 -8.75
C GLY A 111 -6.95 -9.82 -7.70
N PHE A 112 -6.62 -10.86 -6.93
CA PHE A 112 -7.47 -11.34 -5.84
C PHE A 112 -7.71 -10.26 -4.77
N ALA A 113 -6.66 -9.54 -4.38
CA ALA A 113 -6.76 -8.45 -3.41
C ALA A 113 -7.71 -7.34 -3.86
N ILE A 114 -7.67 -6.96 -5.14
CA ILE A 114 -8.53 -5.94 -5.70
C ILE A 114 -9.98 -6.42 -5.77
N ILE A 115 -10.20 -7.65 -6.26
CA ILE A 115 -11.55 -8.24 -6.34
C ILE A 115 -12.17 -8.34 -4.94
N LEU A 116 -11.41 -8.83 -3.96
CA LEU A 116 -11.88 -8.95 -2.57
C LEU A 116 -12.24 -7.57 -2.01
N PHE A 117 -11.43 -6.54 -2.28
CA PHE A 117 -11.73 -5.18 -1.85
C PHE A 117 -13.00 -4.64 -2.49
N CYS A 118 -13.17 -4.80 -3.79
CA CYS A 118 -14.38 -4.36 -4.50
C CYS A 118 -15.63 -5.07 -3.98
N LEU A 119 -15.56 -6.39 -3.80
CA LEU A 119 -16.68 -7.19 -3.30
C LEU A 119 -17.06 -6.79 -1.87
N THR A 120 -16.07 -6.64 -0.97
CA THR A 120 -16.34 -6.27 0.41
C THR A 120 -16.88 -4.84 0.54
N SER A 121 -16.36 -3.91 -0.27
CA SER A 121 -16.83 -2.53 -0.30
C SER A 121 -18.27 -2.42 -0.84
N TYR A 122 -18.65 -3.28 -1.79
CA TYR A 122 -20.01 -3.33 -2.34
C TYR A 122 -20.99 -4.06 -1.40
N ALA A 123 -20.59 -5.19 -0.83
CA ALA A 123 -21.47 -6.03 -0.03
C ALA A 123 -21.78 -5.46 1.37
N PHE A 124 -20.87 -4.66 1.94
CA PHE A 124 -20.98 -4.18 3.30
C PHE A 124 -20.78 -2.65 3.41
N PRO A 125 -21.64 -1.82 2.76
CA PRO A 125 -21.46 -0.38 2.78
C PRO A 125 -21.68 0.27 4.16
N ASN A 126 -22.45 -0.36 5.05
CA ASN A 126 -22.90 0.20 6.34
C ASN A 126 -22.65 -0.74 7.54
N TYR A 127 -21.57 -1.51 7.51
CA TYR A 127 -21.27 -2.37 8.66
C TYR A 127 -20.57 -1.59 9.78
N HIS A 128 -20.79 -2.04 11.02
CA HIS A 128 -20.21 -1.44 12.21
C HIS A 128 -19.44 -2.50 13.00
N LEU A 129 -18.19 -2.19 13.32
CA LEU A 129 -17.40 -3.04 14.19
C LEU A 129 -17.70 -2.73 15.67
N PRO A 130 -17.89 -3.75 16.51
CA PRO A 130 -18.11 -3.54 17.92
C PRO A 130 -16.90 -2.84 18.57
N THR A 131 -17.18 -2.02 19.59
CA THR A 131 -16.13 -1.36 20.38
C THR A 131 -15.46 -2.34 21.35
N ARG A 132 -16.21 -3.36 21.79
CA ARG A 132 -15.68 -4.40 22.68
C ARG A 132 -14.76 -5.34 21.89
N GLY A 133 -13.53 -5.53 22.37
CA GLY A 133 -12.55 -6.37 21.69
C GLY A 133 -11.84 -5.67 20.52
N ASP A 134 -11.82 -4.35 20.50
CA ASP A 134 -11.20 -3.56 19.43
C ASP A 134 -9.75 -3.97 19.12
N SER A 135 -8.97 -4.32 20.14
CA SER A 135 -7.59 -4.81 19.96
C SER A 135 -7.52 -6.09 19.10
N PHE A 136 -8.51 -6.98 19.21
CA PHE A 136 -8.57 -8.17 18.37
C PHE A 136 -8.81 -7.80 16.90
N PHE A 137 -9.77 -6.88 16.64
CA PHE A 137 -10.02 -6.41 15.27
C PHE A 137 -8.83 -5.68 14.70
N GLN A 138 -8.13 -4.87 15.48
CA GLN A 138 -6.90 -4.21 15.06
C GLN A 138 -5.82 -5.22 14.66
N LEU A 139 -5.60 -6.25 15.47
CA LEU A 139 -4.64 -7.31 15.17
C LEU A 139 -5.04 -8.10 13.93
N PHE A 140 -6.32 -8.47 13.80
CA PHE A 140 -6.82 -9.23 12.64
C PHE A 140 -6.68 -8.46 11.33
N PHE A 141 -7.27 -7.25 11.26
CA PHE A 141 -7.20 -6.43 10.05
C PHE A 141 -5.78 -5.93 9.76
N GLY A 142 -5.01 -5.65 10.81
CA GLY A 142 -3.60 -5.29 10.68
C GLY A 142 -2.76 -6.42 10.10
N SER A 143 -2.95 -7.65 10.58
CA SER A 143 -2.24 -8.83 10.06
C SER A 143 -2.60 -9.08 8.59
N LEU A 144 -3.90 -9.01 8.26
CA LEU A 144 -4.36 -9.18 6.88
C LEU A 144 -3.79 -8.08 5.96
N SER A 145 -3.81 -6.82 6.42
CA SER A 145 -3.18 -5.70 5.72
C SER A 145 -1.69 -5.93 5.50
N GLY A 146 -0.96 -6.36 6.53
CA GLY A 146 0.47 -6.59 6.43
C GLY A 146 0.83 -7.76 5.49
N VAL A 147 0.07 -8.86 5.53
CA VAL A 147 0.25 -9.97 4.58
C VAL A 147 0.04 -9.49 3.13
N MET A 148 -1.07 -8.82 2.86
CA MET A 148 -1.33 -8.28 1.51
C MET A 148 -0.26 -7.27 1.10
N GLY A 149 0.11 -6.37 2.01
CA GLY A 149 1.11 -5.34 1.76
C GLY A 149 2.49 -5.90 1.44
N GLY A 150 2.93 -6.90 2.18
CA GLY A 150 4.21 -7.54 1.94
C GLY A 150 4.28 -8.27 0.60
N LEU A 151 3.16 -8.86 0.15
CA LEU A 151 3.09 -9.57 -1.13
C LEU A 151 2.91 -8.65 -2.33
N THR A 152 2.22 -7.51 -2.19
CA THR A 152 1.73 -6.71 -3.32
C THR A 152 2.01 -5.22 -3.24
N SER A 153 2.57 -4.74 -2.13
CA SER A 153 2.61 -3.31 -1.77
C SER A 153 1.22 -2.65 -1.66
N ILE A 154 0.13 -3.45 -1.60
CA ILE A 154 -1.26 -2.98 -1.46
C ILE A 154 -1.83 -3.49 -0.15
N TRP A 155 -1.89 -2.66 0.89
CA TRP A 155 -2.49 -3.03 2.18
C TRP A 155 -3.66 -2.14 2.60
N ALA A 156 -4.10 -1.25 1.69
CA ALA A 156 -5.25 -0.39 1.94
C ALA A 156 -6.57 -1.15 2.19
N PRO A 157 -6.92 -2.24 1.45
CA PRO A 157 -8.24 -2.82 1.55
C PRO A 157 -8.67 -3.20 2.97
N PRO A 158 -7.97 -4.07 3.73
CA PRO A 158 -8.40 -4.43 5.07
C PRO A 158 -8.36 -3.25 6.06
N LEU A 159 -7.39 -2.33 5.88
CA LEU A 159 -7.27 -1.12 6.66
C LEU A 159 -8.50 -0.22 6.48
N VAL A 160 -8.90 0.03 5.24
CA VAL A 160 -10.07 0.86 4.90
C VAL A 160 -11.34 0.21 5.45
N ILE A 161 -11.50 -1.09 5.27
CA ILE A 161 -12.61 -1.86 5.84
C ILE A 161 -12.69 -1.63 7.36
N TYR A 162 -11.59 -1.78 8.08
CA TYR A 162 -11.57 -1.57 9.53
C TYR A 162 -11.94 -0.13 9.90
N LEU A 163 -11.34 0.88 9.26
CA LEU A 163 -11.60 2.29 9.58
C LEU A 163 -13.05 2.71 9.29
N ILE A 164 -13.64 2.24 8.20
CA ILE A 164 -15.07 2.46 7.90
C ILE A 164 -15.94 1.78 8.95
N GLY A 165 -15.66 0.53 9.31
CA GLY A 165 -16.41 -0.20 10.33
C GLY A 165 -16.31 0.42 11.72
N LYS A 166 -15.31 1.24 11.99
CA LYS A 166 -15.17 2.04 13.22
C LYS A 166 -15.83 3.41 13.12
N ASN A 167 -16.48 3.74 12.01
CA ASN A 167 -17.04 5.08 11.73
C ASN A 167 -16.01 6.20 11.96
N ALA A 168 -14.76 5.97 11.55
CA ALA A 168 -13.72 6.98 11.66
C ALA A 168 -14.13 8.23 10.86
N ASP A 169 -14.14 9.39 11.50
CA ASP A 169 -14.32 10.65 10.79
C ASP A 169 -13.17 10.88 9.79
N ARG A 170 -13.38 11.80 8.84
CA ARG A 170 -12.43 12.03 7.75
C ARG A 170 -11.01 12.34 8.24
N GLU A 171 -10.88 13.15 9.29
CA GLU A 171 -9.58 13.54 9.82
C GLU A 171 -8.87 12.36 10.46
N THR A 172 -9.57 11.60 11.31
CA THR A 172 -9.09 10.37 11.93
C THR A 172 -8.71 9.33 10.87
N PHE A 173 -9.55 9.16 9.83
CA PHE A 173 -9.28 8.24 8.73
C PHE A 173 -7.97 8.57 8.01
N ILE A 174 -7.80 9.84 7.58
CA ILE A 174 -6.60 10.28 6.86
C ILE A 174 -5.35 10.14 7.74
N THR A 175 -5.44 10.54 9.02
CA THR A 175 -4.32 10.46 9.95
C THR A 175 -3.95 9.01 10.26
N ALA A 176 -4.95 8.13 10.50
CA ALA A 176 -4.73 6.71 10.76
C ALA A 176 -4.12 6.00 9.54
N ALA A 177 -4.62 6.28 8.35
CA ALA A 177 -4.04 5.78 7.11
C ALA A 177 -2.57 6.24 6.99
N GLY A 178 -2.29 7.52 7.15
CA GLY A 178 -0.92 8.05 7.15
C GLY A 178 0.00 7.34 8.15
N PHE A 179 -0.46 7.12 9.39
CA PHE A 179 0.27 6.38 10.42
C PHE A 179 0.55 4.94 10.01
N LEU A 180 -0.50 4.20 9.66
CA LEU A 180 -0.42 2.76 9.38
C LEU A 180 0.38 2.47 8.10
N PHE A 181 0.25 3.33 7.09
CA PHE A 181 1.09 3.23 5.89
C PHE A 181 2.54 3.61 6.17
N SER A 182 2.81 4.60 7.02
CA SER A 182 4.18 4.96 7.42
C SER A 182 4.85 3.79 8.15
N VAL A 183 4.15 3.18 9.10
CA VAL A 183 4.66 2.03 9.87
C VAL A 183 4.94 0.84 8.95
N GLY A 184 4.05 0.54 8.01
CA GLY A 184 4.21 -0.57 7.07
C GLY A 184 5.30 -0.34 6.02
N SER A 185 5.52 0.91 5.58
CA SER A 185 6.52 1.21 4.55
C SER A 185 7.97 0.98 5.01
N ILE A 186 8.24 1.03 6.32
CA ILE A 186 9.58 0.76 6.87
C ILE A 186 10.01 -0.69 6.62
N PRO A 187 9.28 -1.71 7.10
CA PRO A 187 9.66 -3.10 6.83
C PRO A 187 9.54 -3.47 5.35
N LEU A 188 8.66 -2.81 4.57
CA LEU A 188 8.59 -2.98 3.13
C LEU A 188 9.89 -2.57 2.45
N LEU A 189 10.38 -1.37 2.74
CA LEU A 189 11.64 -0.85 2.20
C LEU A 189 12.81 -1.75 2.57
N ILE A 190 12.94 -2.09 3.87
CA ILE A 190 14.02 -2.94 4.36
C ILE A 190 13.94 -4.34 3.73
N GLY A 191 12.76 -4.94 3.68
CA GLY A 191 12.55 -6.27 3.12
C GLY A 191 12.84 -6.33 1.63
N PHE A 192 12.42 -5.35 0.84
CA PHE A 192 12.69 -5.31 -0.60
C PHE A 192 14.17 -5.03 -0.90
N TRP A 193 14.80 -4.18 -0.10
CA TRP A 193 16.25 -3.95 -0.22
C TRP A 193 17.04 -5.21 0.12
N ALA A 194 16.77 -5.82 1.27
CA ALA A 194 17.49 -7.02 1.73
C ALA A 194 17.33 -8.23 0.80
N ASN A 195 16.18 -8.33 0.11
CA ASN A 195 15.92 -9.42 -0.84
C ASN A 195 16.30 -9.08 -2.30
N GLY A 196 16.97 -7.95 -2.56
CA GLY A 196 17.41 -7.55 -3.89
C GLY A 196 16.29 -7.16 -4.87
N MET A 197 15.06 -6.98 -4.37
CA MET A 197 13.92 -6.53 -5.19
C MET A 197 14.00 -5.03 -5.50
N LEU A 198 14.68 -4.25 -4.66
CA LEU A 198 14.92 -2.83 -4.81
C LEU A 198 16.41 -2.60 -5.07
N SER A 199 16.81 -2.65 -6.35
CA SER A 199 18.17 -2.26 -6.77
C SER A 199 18.38 -0.75 -6.62
N LEU A 200 19.63 -0.29 -6.66
CA LEU A 200 19.93 1.15 -6.62
C LEU A 200 19.22 1.92 -7.74
N ASP A 201 19.20 1.37 -8.95
CA ASP A 201 18.56 2.00 -10.12
C ASP A 201 17.04 2.09 -9.94
N LEU A 202 16.38 1.00 -9.49
CA LEU A 202 14.96 1.00 -9.18
C LEU A 202 14.64 1.92 -8.00
N GLY A 203 15.52 2.02 -7.01
CA GLY A 203 15.39 2.95 -5.90
C GLY A 203 15.41 4.41 -6.37
N MET A 204 16.34 4.77 -7.24
CA MET A 204 16.41 6.11 -7.84
C MET A 204 15.16 6.42 -8.68
N LEU A 205 14.70 5.48 -9.51
CA LEU A 205 13.46 5.63 -10.27
C LEU A 205 12.25 5.79 -9.36
N SER A 206 12.17 5.00 -8.28
CA SER A 206 11.11 5.13 -7.28
C SER A 206 11.12 6.51 -6.59
N MET A 207 12.31 7.07 -6.32
CA MET A 207 12.42 8.43 -5.77
C MET A 207 11.93 9.49 -6.77
N LEU A 208 12.20 9.35 -8.05
CA LEU A 208 11.68 10.25 -9.08
C LEU A 208 10.16 10.21 -9.15
N CYS A 209 9.53 9.07 -8.86
CA CYS A 209 8.07 8.93 -8.82
C CYS A 209 7.39 9.67 -7.63
N ILE A 210 8.15 10.35 -6.77
CA ILE A 210 7.59 11.21 -5.69
C ILE A 210 7.13 12.56 -6.24
N ILE A 211 7.70 13.00 -7.36
CA ILE A 211 7.56 14.37 -7.87
C ILE A 211 6.21 14.68 -8.55
N PRO A 212 5.53 13.76 -9.25
CA PRO A 212 4.25 14.07 -9.90
C PRO A 212 3.08 14.26 -8.94
#